data_24c98e43400c039542df500fcbb503e9
#
_entry.id   24c98e43400c039542df500fcbb503e9
#
_cell.length_a   1.000
_cell.length_b   1.000
_cell.length_c   1.000
_cell.angle_alpha   90.00
_cell.angle_beta   90.00
_cell.angle_gamma   90.00
#
_symmetry.space_group_name_H-M   'P 1'
#
loop_
_entity.id
_entity.type
_entity.pdbx_description
1 polymer ?
#
loop_
_entity_poly.entity_id
_entity_poly.type
_entity_poly.pdbx_seq_one_letter_code
_entity_poly.pdbx_strand_id
1 'polypeptide(L)'
;MGQFGNQPDFITNDIQTVTPILAANLTAADSLNGSIIYVGTSPAGSKLNVIPVGAVGPSVITGFTSPGYPGHGGTGYEDARFNIDTTGGSGTGLTVNFTAVDGVVQTVVVNTAGTGYLNGDLITITPQGADPGCDCATFRIQATPGLPTAAQAISFINLPQGEWFPVVVDYVLSDATTVSDLRAGK
;
A
#
# COMPACT_ATOMS: atom_id res chain seq x y z
N MET A 1 40.94 13.08 23.53
CA MET A 1 40.52 11.77 23.02
C MET A 1 39.00 11.81 22.91
N GLY A 2 38.50 11.81 21.69
CA GLY A 2 37.08 12.01 21.42
C GLY A 2 36.23 10.83 21.86
N GLN A 3 35.07 11.14 22.39
CA GLN A 3 34.02 10.21 22.83
C GLN A 3 33.34 9.45 21.70
N PHE A 4 34.01 9.14 20.62
CA PHE A 4 33.39 8.47 19.45
C PHE A 4 33.67 6.97 19.38
N GLY A 5 34.14 6.35 20.48
CA GLY A 5 34.51 4.94 20.51
C GLY A 5 33.36 3.93 20.50
N ASN A 6 32.09 4.37 20.50
CA ASN A 6 30.89 3.48 20.48
C ASN A 6 29.80 3.96 19.52
N GLN A 7 30.13 4.77 18.53
CA GLN A 7 29.18 4.91 17.43
C GLN A 7 29.21 3.59 16.64
N PRO A 8 28.04 3.01 16.34
CA PRO A 8 28.00 1.92 15.39
C PRO A 8 28.74 2.37 14.13
N ASP A 9 29.66 1.55 13.65
CA ASP A 9 30.25 1.74 12.33
C ASP A 9 29.15 1.65 11.29
N PHE A 10 28.41 2.73 11.11
CA PHE A 10 27.59 2.92 9.92
C PHE A 10 28.55 3.20 8.76
N ILE A 11 29.28 2.17 8.36
CA ILE A 11 30.06 2.22 7.13
C ILE A 11 29.04 2.14 6.01
N THR A 12 28.51 3.28 5.67
CA THR A 12 27.66 3.40 4.51
C THR A 12 28.56 3.55 3.31
N ASN A 13 28.73 2.49 2.58
CA ASN A 13 29.29 2.60 1.22
C ASN A 13 28.29 3.26 0.26
N ASP A 14 27.12 3.66 0.75
CA ASP A 14 26.01 4.11 -0.07
C ASP A 14 25.28 5.31 0.58
N ILE A 15 25.98 6.43 0.65
CA ILE A 15 25.36 7.70 1.07
C ILE A 15 24.77 8.38 -0.15
N GLN A 16 23.46 8.52 -0.16
CA GLN A 16 22.72 9.20 -1.23
C GLN A 16 22.07 10.50 -0.77
N THR A 17 21.94 11.45 -1.69
CA THR A 17 21.14 12.66 -1.46
C THR A 17 19.68 12.30 -1.42
N VAL A 18 18.96 12.80 -0.42
CA VAL A 18 17.52 12.59 -0.29
C VAL A 18 16.78 13.83 -0.77
N THR A 19 15.93 13.63 -1.76
CA THR A 19 14.95 14.62 -2.20
C THR A 19 13.60 14.21 -1.63
N PRO A 20 13.02 14.99 -0.70
CA PRO A 20 11.68 14.69 -0.18
C PRO A 20 10.63 14.66 -1.29
N ILE A 21 9.69 13.73 -1.20
CA ILE A 21 8.64 13.53 -2.21
C ILE A 21 7.25 13.78 -1.64
N LEU A 22 6.31 14.26 -2.47
CA LEU A 22 4.90 14.36 -2.08
C LEU A 22 4.31 12.98 -1.84
N ALA A 23 3.58 12.81 -0.73
CA ALA A 23 2.95 11.52 -0.40
C ALA A 23 2.05 10.98 -1.53
N ALA A 24 1.40 11.86 -2.27
CA ALA A 24 0.55 11.49 -3.41
C ALA A 24 1.33 10.95 -4.62
N ASN A 25 2.65 11.18 -4.66
CA ASN A 25 3.51 10.79 -5.79
C ASN A 25 4.47 9.64 -5.43
N LEU A 26 4.33 9.02 -4.26
CA LEU A 26 5.19 7.92 -3.84
C LEU A 26 5.13 6.75 -4.82
N THR A 27 6.30 6.23 -5.12
CA THR A 27 6.48 4.97 -5.86
C THR A 27 7.39 4.01 -5.08
N ALA A 28 7.39 2.74 -5.42
CA ALA A 28 8.29 1.78 -4.79
C ALA A 28 9.78 2.11 -5.04
N ALA A 29 10.09 2.82 -6.12
CA ALA A 29 11.45 3.23 -6.45
C ALA A 29 11.99 4.35 -5.54
N ASP A 30 11.10 5.09 -4.87
CA ASP A 30 11.47 6.17 -3.96
C ASP A 30 11.85 5.66 -2.56
N SER A 31 11.69 4.36 -2.31
CA SER A 31 12.02 3.76 -1.03
C SER A 31 13.52 3.85 -0.73
N LEU A 32 13.84 4.38 0.42
CA LEU A 32 15.20 4.40 0.97
C LEU A 32 15.61 3.05 1.57
N ASN A 33 14.73 2.03 1.47
CA ASN A 33 14.97 0.66 1.89
C ASN A 33 15.53 0.53 3.31
N GLY A 34 14.95 1.25 4.24
CA GLY A 34 15.34 1.19 5.63
C GLY A 34 16.67 1.92 5.92
N SER A 35 16.84 3.11 5.40
CA SER A 35 18.01 3.96 5.67
C SER A 35 17.80 4.85 6.89
N ILE A 36 18.92 5.26 7.52
CA ILE A 36 18.93 6.37 8.47
C ILE A 36 19.13 7.70 7.73
N ILE A 37 18.69 8.80 8.31
CA ILE A 37 18.74 10.11 7.68
C ILE A 37 19.75 11.03 8.40
N TYR A 38 20.64 11.62 7.63
CA TYR A 38 21.45 12.76 8.07
C TYR A 38 20.71 14.05 7.79
N VAL A 39 20.63 14.94 8.78
CA VAL A 39 19.98 16.25 8.69
C VAL A 39 21.05 17.32 8.64
N GLY A 40 21.32 17.86 7.45
CA GLY A 40 22.38 18.89 7.28
C GLY A 40 21.97 20.25 7.83
N THR A 41 20.76 20.69 7.55
CA THR A 41 20.24 21.99 7.98
C THR A 41 18.89 21.85 8.68
N SER A 42 18.82 22.31 9.93
CA SER A 42 17.61 22.20 10.78
C SER A 42 17.40 23.49 11.58
N PRO A 43 16.80 24.53 11.00
CA PRO A 43 16.41 25.73 11.73
C PRO A 43 15.45 25.41 12.88
N ALA A 44 15.41 26.27 13.90
CA ALA A 44 14.47 26.11 15.02
C ALA A 44 13.01 26.05 14.52
N GLY A 45 12.26 25.09 15.02
CA GLY A 45 10.88 24.81 14.59
C GLY A 45 10.75 24.04 13.28
N SER A 46 11.86 23.68 12.63
CA SER A 46 11.82 22.86 11.42
C SER A 46 11.35 21.43 11.70
N LYS A 47 10.86 20.79 10.67
CA LYS A 47 10.23 19.45 10.72
C LYS A 47 10.86 18.52 9.71
N LEU A 48 10.96 17.26 10.08
CA LEU A 48 11.24 16.15 9.20
C LEU A 48 10.04 15.19 9.24
N ASN A 49 9.40 14.98 8.10
CA ASN A 49 8.25 14.08 7.98
C ASN A 49 8.67 12.82 7.23
N VAL A 50 8.60 11.68 7.89
CA VAL A 50 9.09 10.41 7.37
C VAL A 50 8.06 9.30 7.48
N ILE A 51 8.19 8.31 6.61
CA ILE A 51 7.49 7.04 6.74
C ILE A 51 8.51 6.00 7.23
N PRO A 52 8.29 5.41 8.42
CA PRO A 52 9.20 4.40 8.96
C PRO A 52 9.19 3.12 8.11
N VAL A 53 10.24 2.34 8.23
CA VAL A 53 10.34 1.03 7.59
C VAL A 53 9.19 0.12 8.01
N GLY A 54 8.66 -0.63 7.04
CA GLY A 54 7.57 -1.58 7.26
C GLY A 54 6.17 -0.97 7.31
N ALA A 55 6.04 0.35 7.14
CA ALA A 55 4.73 0.97 6.95
C ALA A 55 4.13 0.56 5.61
N VAL A 56 2.87 0.14 5.63
CA VAL A 56 2.14 -0.28 4.43
C VAL A 56 0.86 0.52 4.30
N GLY A 57 0.52 0.84 3.08
CA GLY A 57 -0.76 1.48 2.74
C GLY A 57 -1.91 0.47 2.65
N PRO A 58 -3.09 0.96 2.30
CA PRO A 58 -4.24 0.11 2.04
C PRO A 58 -3.90 -0.95 0.98
N SER A 59 -4.42 -2.17 1.18
CA SER A 59 -4.22 -3.26 0.22
C SER A 59 -4.75 -2.89 -1.16
N VAL A 60 -3.99 -3.24 -2.18
CA VAL A 60 -4.37 -3.07 -3.59
C VAL A 60 -4.78 -4.43 -4.13
N ILE A 61 -6.01 -4.52 -4.64
CA ILE A 61 -6.51 -5.74 -5.28
C ILE A 61 -5.82 -5.89 -6.63
N THR A 62 -5.08 -6.98 -6.80
CA THR A 62 -4.33 -7.29 -8.03
C THR A 62 -5.07 -8.28 -8.92
N GLY A 63 -6.08 -8.97 -8.40
CA GLY A 63 -6.87 -9.94 -9.15
C GLY A 63 -7.76 -10.79 -8.27
N PHE A 64 -8.21 -11.87 -8.85
CA PHE A 64 -9.06 -12.86 -8.19
C PHE A 64 -8.56 -14.27 -8.48
N THR A 65 -8.74 -15.17 -7.52
CA THR A 65 -8.60 -16.61 -7.73
C THR A 65 -9.94 -17.29 -7.51
N SER A 66 -10.26 -18.22 -8.37
CA SER A 66 -11.37 -19.14 -8.11
C SER A 66 -10.99 -20.04 -6.93
N PRO A 67 -11.86 -20.24 -5.93
CA PRO A 67 -11.55 -21.09 -4.77
C PRO A 67 -11.48 -22.60 -5.11
N GLY A 68 -11.41 -22.96 -6.36
CA GLY A 68 -11.33 -24.34 -6.84
C GLY A 68 -12.50 -24.70 -7.73
N TYR A 69 -12.22 -25.39 -8.83
CA TYR A 69 -13.23 -25.91 -9.74
C TYR A 69 -13.69 -27.31 -9.29
N PRO A 70 -14.94 -27.73 -9.41
CA PRO A 70 -16.10 -27.09 -10.06
C PRO A 70 -17.08 -26.48 -9.04
N GLY A 71 -17.69 -25.34 -9.34
CA GLY A 71 -18.86 -24.87 -8.62
C GLY A 71 -18.85 -23.43 -8.13
N HIS A 72 -17.79 -22.68 -8.38
CA HIS A 72 -17.69 -21.32 -7.85
C HIS A 72 -18.03 -20.20 -8.86
N GLY A 73 -18.26 -20.55 -10.13
CA GLY A 73 -18.76 -19.63 -11.15
C GLY A 73 -20.25 -19.33 -11.01
N GLY A 74 -20.93 -20.01 -10.10
CA GLY A 74 -22.36 -19.89 -9.89
C GLY A 74 -23.20 -20.29 -11.09
N THR A 75 -24.48 -19.95 -11.08
CA THR A 75 -25.42 -20.21 -12.19
C THR A 75 -26.40 -19.05 -12.38
N GLY A 76 -26.92 -18.90 -13.58
CA GLY A 76 -27.94 -17.90 -13.87
C GLY A 76 -27.42 -16.50 -14.21
N TYR A 77 -26.15 -16.39 -14.59
CA TYR A 77 -25.55 -15.13 -15.01
C TYR A 77 -25.80 -14.85 -16.50
N GLU A 78 -25.98 -13.58 -16.85
CA GLU A 78 -25.95 -13.14 -18.24
C GLU A 78 -24.50 -13.09 -18.75
N ASP A 79 -24.30 -13.14 -20.07
CA ASP A 79 -23.01 -13.34 -20.74
C ASP A 79 -21.92 -12.33 -20.33
N ALA A 80 -22.29 -11.07 -20.11
CA ALA A 80 -21.35 -10.05 -19.60
C ALA A 80 -22.08 -9.00 -18.77
N ARG A 81 -21.44 -8.58 -17.68
CA ARG A 81 -21.96 -7.52 -16.82
C ARG A 81 -20.84 -6.61 -16.35
N PHE A 82 -21.19 -5.37 -16.11
CA PHE A 82 -20.28 -4.29 -15.74
C PHE A 82 -20.76 -3.61 -14.47
N ASN A 83 -19.79 -3.16 -13.65
CA ASN A 83 -20.03 -2.41 -12.43
C ASN A 83 -20.98 -3.12 -11.46
N ILE A 84 -20.74 -4.39 -11.21
CA ILE A 84 -21.55 -5.21 -10.32
C ILE A 84 -20.99 -5.13 -8.91
N ASP A 85 -21.85 -4.79 -7.95
CA ASP A 85 -21.53 -4.79 -6.54
C ASP A 85 -21.21 -6.21 -6.05
N THR A 86 -20.24 -6.30 -5.16
CA THR A 86 -19.88 -7.56 -4.51
C THR A 86 -20.26 -7.53 -3.03
N THR A 87 -20.44 -8.70 -2.44
CA THR A 87 -20.67 -8.88 -1.01
C THR A 87 -19.62 -9.81 -0.42
N GLY A 88 -19.41 -9.73 0.91
CA GLY A 88 -18.40 -10.54 1.62
C GLY A 88 -17.02 -9.86 1.67
N GLY A 89 -16.08 -10.58 2.28
CA GLY A 89 -14.75 -10.05 2.59
C GLY A 89 -14.75 -9.06 3.76
N SER A 90 -13.58 -8.51 4.06
CA SER A 90 -13.37 -7.54 5.15
C SER A 90 -13.52 -6.08 4.70
N GLY A 91 -13.55 -5.84 3.40
CA GLY A 91 -13.61 -4.51 2.79
C GLY A 91 -15.00 -4.07 2.38
N THR A 92 -15.06 -2.91 1.71
CA THR A 92 -16.29 -2.32 1.18
C THR A 92 -16.06 -1.63 -0.17
N GLY A 93 -17.11 -1.50 -0.98
CA GLY A 93 -17.10 -0.72 -2.22
C GLY A 93 -16.37 -1.37 -3.40
N LEU A 94 -16.09 -2.68 -3.35
CA LEU A 94 -15.57 -3.41 -4.49
C LEU A 94 -16.68 -3.63 -5.50
N THR A 95 -16.45 -3.21 -6.74
CA THR A 95 -17.27 -3.57 -7.88
C THR A 95 -16.46 -4.29 -8.94
N VAL A 96 -17.10 -5.16 -9.67
CA VAL A 96 -16.44 -5.99 -10.67
C VAL A 96 -17.16 -5.95 -12.02
N ASN A 97 -16.39 -6.22 -13.07
CA ASN A 97 -16.93 -6.64 -14.36
C ASN A 97 -16.69 -8.13 -14.51
N PHE A 98 -17.63 -8.86 -15.08
CA PHE A 98 -17.46 -10.28 -15.34
C PHE A 98 -17.96 -10.68 -16.72
N THR A 99 -17.49 -11.84 -17.19
CA THR A 99 -18.06 -12.55 -18.32
C THR A 99 -18.54 -13.90 -17.87
N ALA A 100 -19.65 -14.37 -18.45
CA ALA A 100 -20.19 -15.69 -18.20
C ALA A 100 -20.38 -16.45 -19.52
N VAL A 101 -20.39 -17.78 -19.43
CA VAL A 101 -20.74 -18.68 -20.54
C VAL A 101 -21.69 -19.71 -19.97
N ASP A 102 -22.79 -19.93 -20.67
CA ASP A 102 -23.87 -20.84 -20.25
C ASP A 102 -24.37 -20.56 -18.82
N GLY A 103 -24.42 -19.27 -18.45
CA GLY A 103 -24.85 -18.82 -17.14
C GLY A 103 -23.83 -18.99 -16.02
N VAL A 104 -22.60 -19.36 -16.31
CA VAL A 104 -21.52 -19.56 -15.33
C VAL A 104 -20.44 -18.51 -15.52
N VAL A 105 -20.06 -17.79 -14.46
CA VAL A 105 -19.02 -16.76 -14.50
C VAL A 105 -17.67 -17.39 -14.81
N GLN A 106 -17.00 -16.91 -15.84
CA GLN A 106 -15.70 -17.39 -16.32
C GLN A 106 -14.55 -16.45 -15.95
N THR A 107 -14.76 -15.13 -16.09
CA THR A 107 -13.75 -14.15 -15.78
C THR A 107 -14.31 -13.06 -14.87
N VAL A 108 -13.48 -12.55 -13.98
CA VAL A 108 -13.79 -11.42 -13.11
C VAL A 108 -12.64 -10.44 -13.16
N VAL A 109 -12.97 -9.18 -13.36
CA VAL A 109 -12.00 -8.07 -13.40
C VAL A 109 -12.47 -6.97 -12.45
N VAL A 110 -11.54 -6.37 -11.72
CA VAL A 110 -11.84 -5.22 -10.85
C VAL A 110 -12.33 -4.05 -11.71
N ASN A 111 -13.48 -3.49 -11.35
CA ASN A 111 -13.95 -2.21 -11.86
C ASN A 111 -13.62 -1.09 -10.87
N THR A 112 -14.00 -1.24 -9.61
CA THR A 112 -13.63 -0.34 -8.52
C THR A 112 -13.06 -1.19 -7.37
N ALA A 113 -11.84 -0.89 -6.93
CA ALA A 113 -11.14 -1.76 -5.97
C ALA A 113 -11.74 -1.74 -4.54
N GLY A 114 -12.54 -0.72 -4.21
CA GLY A 114 -13.00 -0.56 -2.84
C GLY A 114 -11.85 -0.29 -1.85
N THR A 115 -12.12 -0.52 -0.58
CA THR A 115 -11.13 -0.32 0.49
C THR A 115 -11.27 -1.38 1.58
N GLY A 116 -10.16 -1.68 2.27
CA GLY A 116 -10.16 -2.56 3.45
C GLY A 116 -10.15 -4.06 3.15
N TYR A 117 -10.08 -4.47 1.89
CA TYR A 117 -9.98 -5.88 1.53
C TYR A 117 -8.58 -6.44 1.81
N LEU A 118 -8.54 -7.71 2.22
CA LEU A 118 -7.31 -8.45 2.50
C LEU A 118 -7.11 -9.56 1.48
N ASN A 119 -5.87 -9.98 1.32
CA ASN A 119 -5.54 -11.12 0.47
C ASN A 119 -6.23 -12.39 1.00
N GLY A 120 -6.93 -13.09 0.12
CA GLY A 120 -7.68 -14.31 0.46
C GLY A 120 -9.14 -14.09 0.89
N ASP A 121 -9.59 -12.84 1.02
CA ASP A 121 -11.01 -12.54 1.27
C ASP A 121 -11.89 -13.21 0.24
N LEU A 122 -13.00 -13.82 0.69
CA LEU A 122 -13.99 -14.42 -0.17
C LEU A 122 -15.08 -13.40 -0.48
N ILE A 123 -15.26 -13.10 -1.75
CA ILE A 123 -16.35 -12.26 -2.24
C ILE A 123 -17.38 -13.07 -2.99
N THR A 124 -18.60 -12.60 -2.98
CA THR A 124 -19.73 -13.17 -3.71
C THR A 124 -20.27 -12.15 -4.72
N ILE A 125 -20.48 -12.60 -5.95
CA ILE A 125 -21.13 -11.84 -7.01
C ILE A 125 -22.57 -12.38 -7.08
N THR A 126 -23.55 -11.53 -6.76
CA THR A 126 -24.96 -11.93 -6.83
C THR A 126 -25.50 -11.63 -8.22
N PRO A 127 -26.14 -12.59 -8.90
CA PRO A 127 -26.82 -12.34 -10.17
C PRO A 127 -27.89 -11.26 -10.01
N GLN A 128 -28.00 -10.34 -10.94
CA GLN A 128 -29.08 -9.37 -10.91
C GLN A 128 -30.45 -10.04 -11.19
N GLY A 129 -31.37 -9.83 -10.25
CA GLY A 129 -32.70 -10.47 -10.33
C GLY A 129 -32.74 -11.93 -9.84
N ALA A 130 -31.68 -12.37 -9.15
CA ALA A 130 -31.63 -13.71 -8.59
C ALA A 130 -32.67 -13.89 -7.47
N ASP A 131 -33.31 -15.04 -7.49
CA ASP A 131 -34.11 -15.55 -6.37
C ASP A 131 -33.22 -15.82 -5.14
N PRO A 132 -33.78 -15.72 -3.93
CA PRO A 132 -33.08 -16.15 -2.72
C PRO A 132 -32.72 -17.64 -2.84
N GLY A 133 -31.44 -17.96 -2.99
CA GLY A 133 -30.97 -19.33 -3.17
C GLY A 133 -30.17 -19.56 -4.45
N CYS A 134 -29.78 -18.50 -5.14
CA CYS A 134 -28.83 -18.61 -6.25
C CYS A 134 -27.58 -19.40 -5.83
N ASP A 135 -27.09 -20.24 -6.70
CA ASP A 135 -25.70 -20.71 -6.62
C ASP A 135 -24.79 -19.57 -7.09
N CYS A 136 -24.47 -18.68 -6.14
CA CYS A 136 -23.77 -17.43 -6.46
C CYS A 136 -22.27 -17.66 -6.69
N ALA A 137 -21.74 -16.99 -7.68
CA ALA A 137 -20.31 -17.04 -7.98
C ALA A 137 -19.49 -16.47 -6.81
N THR A 138 -18.45 -17.20 -6.41
CA THR A 138 -17.54 -16.78 -5.35
C THR A 138 -16.10 -16.81 -5.83
N PHE A 139 -15.33 -15.82 -5.40
CA PHE A 139 -13.91 -15.66 -5.76
C PHE A 139 -13.12 -15.20 -4.54
N ARG A 140 -11.84 -15.58 -4.50
CA ARG A 140 -10.91 -15.07 -3.50
C ARG A 140 -10.13 -13.90 -4.07
N ILE A 141 -10.06 -12.83 -3.29
CA ILE A 141 -9.26 -11.65 -3.61
C ILE A 141 -7.77 -12.00 -3.56
N GLN A 142 -7.06 -11.61 -4.58
CA GLN A 142 -5.62 -11.46 -4.56
C GLN A 142 -5.32 -9.98 -4.31
N ALA A 143 -4.66 -9.70 -3.20
CA ALA A 143 -4.28 -8.34 -2.84
C ALA A 143 -2.84 -8.30 -2.34
N THR A 144 -2.17 -7.20 -2.63
CA THR A 144 -0.84 -6.88 -2.09
C THR A 144 -0.92 -5.66 -1.21
N PRO A 145 -0.05 -5.52 -0.20
CA PRO A 145 0.07 -4.27 0.55
C PRO A 145 0.32 -3.13 -0.42
N GLY A 146 -0.44 -2.06 -0.29
CA GLY A 146 -0.23 -0.83 -1.06
C GLY A 146 0.97 -0.04 -0.53
N LEU A 147 1.39 0.95 -1.32
CA LEU A 147 2.38 1.92 -0.86
C LEU A 147 1.83 2.70 0.34
N PRO A 148 2.69 3.06 1.29
CA PRO A 148 2.26 3.87 2.42
C PRO A 148 1.76 5.24 1.95
N THR A 149 0.92 5.84 2.75
CA THR A 149 0.33 7.17 2.50
C THR A 149 0.78 8.16 3.57
N ALA A 150 0.41 9.41 3.42
CA ALA A 150 0.66 10.43 4.44
C ALA A 150 0.11 10.06 5.84
N ALA A 151 -0.88 9.16 5.90
CA ALA A 151 -1.45 8.72 7.18
C ALA A 151 -0.48 7.88 8.04
N GLN A 152 0.52 7.24 7.42
CA GLN A 152 1.56 6.49 8.13
C GLN A 152 2.80 7.34 8.45
N ALA A 153 2.80 8.62 8.08
CA ALA A 153 3.92 9.50 8.30
C ALA A 153 4.04 9.93 9.78
N ILE A 154 5.27 10.05 10.22
CA ILE A 154 5.64 10.55 11.56
C ILE A 154 6.45 11.82 11.37
N SER A 155 6.06 12.89 12.06
CA SER A 155 6.75 14.17 12.04
C SER A 155 7.65 14.33 13.27
N PHE A 156 8.90 14.67 13.04
CA PHE A 156 9.87 15.04 14.07
C PHE A 156 10.17 16.53 13.98
N ILE A 157 10.29 17.19 15.12
CA ILE A 157 10.48 18.64 15.21
C ILE A 157 11.77 18.94 15.98
N ASN A 158 12.46 20.00 15.58
CA ASN A 158 13.69 20.47 16.23
C ASN A 158 14.82 19.41 16.25
N LEU A 159 15.01 18.73 15.14
CA LEU A 159 16.12 17.78 15.00
C LEU A 159 17.48 18.53 15.10
N PRO A 160 18.49 17.92 15.72
CA PRO A 160 19.81 18.49 15.75
C PRO A 160 20.38 18.60 14.33
N GLN A 161 21.02 19.73 14.04
CA GLN A 161 21.69 19.96 12.77
C GLN A 161 23.05 19.26 12.73
N GLY A 162 23.39 18.68 11.60
CA GLY A 162 24.68 18.03 11.39
C GLY A 162 24.78 16.63 11.99
N GLU A 163 23.67 15.99 12.31
CA GLU A 163 23.65 14.68 12.94
C GLU A 163 22.82 13.66 12.16
N TRP A 164 23.13 12.38 12.39
CA TRP A 164 22.33 11.27 11.91
C TRP A 164 21.14 11.05 12.82
N PHE A 165 19.97 10.99 12.20
CA PHE A 165 18.72 10.73 12.89
C PHE A 165 18.56 9.22 13.09
N PRO A 166 18.46 8.72 14.34
CA PRO A 166 18.54 7.28 14.65
C PRO A 166 17.21 6.54 14.42
N VAL A 167 16.51 6.89 13.34
CA VAL A 167 15.27 6.20 12.93
C VAL A 167 15.45 5.66 11.53
N VAL A 168 15.08 4.40 11.36
CA VAL A 168 15.13 3.72 10.06
C VAL A 168 13.87 4.03 9.28
N VAL A 169 14.04 4.59 8.09
CA VAL A 169 12.92 5.09 7.28
C VAL A 169 12.93 4.52 5.87
N ASP A 170 11.74 4.41 5.31
CA ASP A 170 11.56 4.05 3.90
C ASP A 170 11.36 5.27 3.00
N TYR A 171 10.73 6.33 3.52
CA TYR A 171 10.47 7.53 2.72
C TYR A 171 10.61 8.79 3.54
N VAL A 172 11.05 9.88 2.87
CA VAL A 172 10.99 11.24 3.40
C VAL A 172 9.97 12.03 2.57
N LEU A 173 8.94 12.55 3.25
CA LEU A 173 7.88 13.29 2.58
C LEU A 173 8.23 14.78 2.49
N SER A 174 7.91 15.42 1.38
CA SER A 174 8.00 16.87 1.23
C SER A 174 6.85 17.59 1.96
N ASP A 175 5.73 16.91 2.17
CA ASP A 175 4.62 17.41 2.96
C ASP A 175 5.08 17.67 4.40
N ALA A 176 5.11 18.94 4.80
CA ALA A 176 5.55 19.42 6.09
C ALA A 176 7.04 19.21 6.44
N THR A 177 7.91 18.69 5.57
CA THR A 177 9.36 18.69 5.77
C THR A 177 9.93 20.07 5.46
N THR A 178 10.66 20.64 6.42
CA THR A 178 11.29 21.97 6.31
C THR A 178 12.79 21.96 6.61
N VAL A 179 13.33 20.81 7.00
CA VAL A 179 14.77 20.57 7.06
C VAL A 179 15.34 20.38 5.65
N SER A 180 16.64 20.63 5.47
CA SER A 180 17.30 20.49 4.17
C SER A 180 18.66 19.80 4.28
N ASP A 181 19.33 19.65 3.13
CA ASP A 181 20.62 18.96 3.01
C ASP A 181 20.57 17.53 3.59
N LEU A 182 19.51 16.81 3.23
CA LEU A 182 19.28 15.45 3.70
C LEU A 182 20.15 14.44 2.96
N ARG A 183 20.67 13.48 3.70
CA ARG A 183 21.37 12.29 3.18
C ARG A 183 20.77 11.05 3.80
N ALA A 184 20.69 9.99 3.03
CA ALA A 184 20.35 8.67 3.53
C ALA A 184 21.60 7.78 3.52
N GLY A 185 21.69 6.91 4.51
CA GLY A 185 22.79 5.97 4.61
C GLY A 185 22.36 4.66 5.27
N LYS A 186 23.08 3.57 4.94
CA LYS A 186 22.90 2.21 5.49
C LYS A 186 24.15 1.78 6.19
#